data_030d926829014734bf0d1ff2ea192760
#
_entry.id   030d926829014734bf0d1ff2ea192760
#
_cell.length_a   1.000
_cell.length_b   1.000
_cell.length_c   1.000
_cell.angle_alpha   90.00
_cell.angle_beta   90.00
_cell.angle_gamma   90.00
#
_symmetry.space_group_name_H-M   'P 1'
#
loop_
_entity.id
_entity.type
_entity.pdbx_description
1 polymer ?
#
loop_
_entity_poly.entity_id
_entity_poly.type
_entity_poly.pdbx_seq_one_letter_code
_entity_poly.pdbx_strand_id
1 'polypeptide(L)'
;MTVRLGDIAPDFTAATTQGEIKFHDWLGDSWGVLFSHPKDFTPVCTTELGYVAKIKPEFDKRNVKVIGLSVDSVESHEKWESDIGETQGTPVNFPMIGDPDRTVSNLYDMIHPNANDTMTVRSVFVVGPDKKVKLTITYPASTGRNFDEVLRVIDSLQLTAKFKVATPANWTDGKDVIIGAAVTDEEAKTLFPGGWKTIKPYLRTLAQPK
;
A
#
# COMPACT_ATOMS: atom_id res chain seq x y z
N MET A 1 3.43 17.40 9.93
CA MET A 1 2.10 16.95 10.44
C MET A 1 1.96 15.51 10.01
N THR A 2 1.81 14.57 10.94
CA THR A 2 1.81 13.13 10.62
C THR A 2 0.51 12.74 9.92
N VAL A 3 0.59 12.10 8.78
CA VAL A 3 -0.57 11.58 8.01
C VAL A 3 -1.18 10.39 8.75
N ARG A 4 -2.50 10.41 8.96
CA ARG A 4 -3.24 9.40 9.74
C ARG A 4 -4.25 8.65 8.89
N LEU A 5 -4.72 7.51 9.40
CA LEU A 5 -5.82 6.76 8.76
C LEU A 5 -7.08 7.63 8.66
N GLY A 6 -7.67 7.66 7.47
CA GLY A 6 -8.86 8.46 7.17
C GLY A 6 -8.58 9.88 6.69
N ASP A 7 -7.36 10.41 6.86
CA ASP A 7 -6.97 11.70 6.30
C ASP A 7 -6.98 11.63 4.77
N ILE A 8 -7.23 12.76 4.12
CA ILE A 8 -6.92 12.89 2.69
C ILE A 8 -5.41 12.79 2.53
N ALA A 9 -4.96 11.85 1.72
CA ALA A 9 -3.56 11.73 1.35
C ALA A 9 -3.09 13.05 0.72
N PRO A 10 -2.02 13.68 1.23
CA PRO A 10 -1.54 14.93 0.68
C PRO A 10 -1.27 14.82 -0.82
N ASP A 11 -1.81 15.76 -1.62
CA ASP A 11 -1.49 15.84 -3.06
C ASP A 11 -0.13 16.51 -3.26
N PHE A 12 0.59 16.11 -4.30
CA PHE A 12 1.88 16.67 -4.66
C PHE A 12 2.14 16.51 -6.16
N THR A 13 3.06 17.31 -6.67
CA THR A 13 3.66 17.12 -8.00
C THR A 13 5.12 16.72 -7.80
N ALA A 14 5.58 15.68 -8.49
CA ALA A 14 6.95 15.20 -8.38
C ALA A 14 7.47 14.60 -9.68
N ALA A 15 8.77 14.74 -9.91
CA ALA A 15 9.49 14.05 -10.98
C ALA A 15 9.68 12.57 -10.62
N THR A 16 9.49 11.70 -11.61
CA THR A 16 9.67 10.25 -11.46
C THR A 16 10.46 9.68 -12.64
N THR A 17 10.90 8.44 -12.54
CA THR A 17 11.52 7.69 -13.64
C THR A 17 10.59 7.50 -14.86
N GLN A 18 9.31 7.81 -14.74
CA GLN A 18 8.31 7.72 -15.81
C GLN A 18 7.69 9.10 -16.16
N GLY A 19 8.41 10.19 -15.87
CA GLY A 19 7.96 11.56 -16.10
C GLY A 19 7.37 12.21 -14.84
N GLU A 20 6.96 13.46 -14.96
CA GLU A 20 6.32 14.20 -13.86
C GLU A 20 4.90 13.72 -13.65
N ILE A 21 4.52 13.57 -12.40
CA ILE A 21 3.15 13.22 -12.00
C ILE A 21 2.59 14.25 -11.01
N LYS A 22 1.28 14.45 -11.06
CA LYS A 22 0.48 14.99 -9.95
C LYS A 22 -0.26 13.83 -9.30
N PHE A 23 0.00 13.58 -8.03
CA PHE A 23 -0.33 12.30 -7.37
C PHE A 23 -1.81 11.94 -7.44
N HIS A 24 -2.71 12.86 -7.11
CA HIS A 24 -4.15 12.57 -7.15
C HIS A 24 -4.67 12.35 -8.57
N ASP A 25 -4.16 13.11 -9.55
CA ASP A 25 -4.54 12.95 -10.95
C ASP A 25 -3.98 11.62 -11.50
N TRP A 26 -2.73 11.30 -11.18
CA TRP A 26 -2.10 10.01 -11.53
C TRP A 26 -2.85 8.83 -10.91
N LEU A 27 -3.27 8.94 -9.65
CA LEU A 27 -4.04 7.89 -8.96
C LEU A 27 -5.40 7.66 -9.66
N GLY A 28 -6.10 8.72 -10.07
CA GLY A 28 -7.45 8.62 -10.66
C GLY A 28 -8.40 7.88 -9.72
N ASP A 29 -9.18 6.94 -10.25
CA ASP A 29 -10.13 6.10 -9.49
C ASP A 29 -9.51 4.77 -9.00
N SER A 30 -8.18 4.64 -9.09
CA SER A 30 -7.46 3.47 -8.60
C SER A 30 -7.14 3.58 -7.12
N TRP A 31 -6.87 2.44 -6.51
CA TRP A 31 -6.12 2.39 -5.26
C TRP A 31 -4.65 2.73 -5.52
N GLY A 32 -3.93 3.19 -4.51
CA GLY A 32 -2.50 3.49 -4.62
C GLY A 32 -1.70 2.91 -3.47
N VAL A 33 -0.48 2.49 -3.79
CA VAL A 33 0.57 2.17 -2.82
C VAL A 33 1.73 3.11 -3.06
N LEU A 34 1.90 4.07 -2.15
CA LEU A 34 3.07 4.93 -2.07
C LEU A 34 4.01 4.35 -1.01
N PHE A 35 5.23 3.98 -1.40
CA PHE A 35 6.18 3.43 -0.45
C PHE A 35 7.56 4.07 -0.59
N SER A 36 8.24 4.28 0.54
CA SER A 36 9.60 4.81 0.54
C SER A 36 10.65 3.73 0.78
N HIS A 37 11.85 3.94 0.26
CA HIS A 37 13.04 3.16 0.57
C HIS A 37 14.18 4.11 1.00
N PRO A 38 15.07 3.67 1.91
CA PRO A 38 16.09 4.55 2.49
C PRO A 38 17.06 5.14 1.46
N LYS A 39 17.62 4.31 0.58
CA LYS A 39 18.65 4.75 -0.37
C LYS A 39 18.83 3.79 -1.54
N ASP A 40 19.12 4.34 -2.72
CA ASP A 40 19.51 3.58 -3.89
C ASP A 40 20.84 2.82 -3.70
N PHE A 41 21.07 1.83 -4.53
CA PHE A 41 22.29 1.00 -4.51
C PHE A 41 22.56 0.35 -3.15
N THR A 42 21.50 -0.08 -2.45
CA THR A 42 21.61 -0.79 -1.16
C THR A 42 20.94 -2.15 -1.22
N PRO A 43 21.47 -3.15 -0.49
CA PRO A 43 21.05 -4.55 -0.65
C PRO A 43 19.55 -4.78 -0.39
N VAL A 44 19.03 -4.31 0.73
CA VAL A 44 17.62 -4.56 1.11
C VAL A 44 16.68 -3.84 0.15
N CYS A 45 16.99 -2.58 -0.23
CA CYS A 45 16.16 -1.82 -1.17
C CYS A 45 16.12 -2.49 -2.54
N THR A 46 17.25 -3.02 -3.03
CA THR A 46 17.32 -3.78 -4.28
C THR A 46 16.35 -4.98 -4.26
N THR A 47 16.37 -5.77 -3.17
CA THR A 47 15.46 -6.91 -3.03
C THR A 47 13.99 -6.51 -2.96
N GLU A 48 13.67 -5.40 -2.28
CA GLU A 48 12.30 -4.90 -2.17
C GLU A 48 11.75 -4.43 -3.52
N LEU A 49 12.50 -3.57 -4.24
CA LEU A 49 12.03 -3.03 -5.51
C LEU A 49 11.91 -4.12 -6.58
N GLY A 50 12.85 -5.05 -6.63
CA GLY A 50 12.76 -6.21 -7.51
C GLY A 50 11.56 -7.11 -7.18
N TYR A 51 11.28 -7.34 -5.89
CA TYR A 51 10.10 -8.11 -5.50
C TYR A 51 8.79 -7.40 -5.88
N VAL A 52 8.69 -6.10 -5.63
CA VAL A 52 7.52 -5.30 -6.03
C VAL A 52 7.33 -5.33 -7.55
N ALA A 53 8.40 -5.20 -8.33
CA ALA A 53 8.34 -5.33 -9.79
C ALA A 53 7.82 -6.71 -10.24
N LYS A 54 8.26 -7.78 -9.58
CA LYS A 54 7.81 -9.15 -9.85
C LYS A 54 6.33 -9.35 -9.57
N ILE A 55 5.82 -8.79 -8.47
CA ILE A 55 4.41 -8.93 -8.08
C ILE A 55 3.51 -7.79 -8.59
N LYS A 56 4.05 -6.85 -9.38
CA LYS A 56 3.27 -5.73 -9.94
C LYS A 56 1.98 -6.18 -10.64
N PRO A 57 1.96 -7.30 -11.40
CA PRO A 57 0.73 -7.81 -11.98
C PRO A 57 -0.36 -8.14 -10.95
N GLU A 58 -0.01 -8.50 -9.72
CA GLU A 58 -0.98 -8.76 -8.65
C GLU A 58 -1.60 -7.45 -8.13
N PHE A 59 -0.84 -6.36 -8.10
CA PHE A 59 -1.38 -5.03 -7.83
C PHE A 59 -2.32 -4.58 -8.97
N ASP A 60 -1.92 -4.79 -10.22
CA ASP A 60 -2.73 -4.40 -11.38
C ASP A 60 -4.10 -5.10 -11.42
N LYS A 61 -4.14 -6.40 -11.13
CA LYS A 61 -5.39 -7.17 -11.01
C LYS A 61 -6.38 -6.59 -10.00
N ARG A 62 -5.88 -5.88 -9.00
CA ARG A 62 -6.64 -5.23 -7.93
C ARG A 62 -6.93 -3.76 -8.20
N ASN A 63 -6.63 -3.28 -9.41
CA ASN A 63 -6.69 -1.85 -9.75
C ASN A 63 -5.90 -0.99 -8.74
N VAL A 64 -4.67 -1.39 -8.44
CA VAL A 64 -3.76 -0.71 -7.54
C VAL A 64 -2.55 -0.19 -8.30
N LYS A 65 -2.31 1.10 -8.25
CA LYS A 65 -1.11 1.75 -8.76
C LYS A 65 -0.03 1.76 -7.68
N VAL A 66 1.20 1.48 -8.08
CA VAL A 66 2.35 1.40 -7.15
C VAL A 66 3.36 2.47 -7.54
N ILE A 67 3.89 3.18 -6.56
CA ILE A 67 4.91 4.20 -6.73
C ILE A 67 5.92 4.16 -5.59
N GLY A 68 7.21 4.12 -5.94
CA GLY A 68 8.33 4.19 -4.99
C GLY A 68 8.79 5.61 -4.76
N LEU A 69 9.52 5.85 -3.67
CA LEU A 69 10.13 7.14 -3.33
C LEU A 69 11.42 6.94 -2.53
N SER A 70 12.44 7.73 -2.83
CA SER A 70 13.53 8.02 -1.90
C SER A 70 14.01 9.46 -2.06
N VAL A 71 14.93 9.88 -1.19
CA VAL A 71 15.60 11.19 -1.28
C VAL A 71 16.69 11.24 -2.35
N ASP A 72 16.94 10.13 -3.06
CA ASP A 72 17.85 10.11 -4.20
C ASP A 72 17.20 10.81 -5.41
N SER A 73 18.00 11.18 -6.40
CA SER A 73 17.51 11.82 -7.63
C SER A 73 16.90 10.82 -8.61
N VAL A 74 16.06 11.29 -9.52
CA VAL A 74 15.52 10.46 -10.60
C VAL A 74 16.64 9.81 -11.41
N GLU A 75 17.71 10.53 -11.72
CA GLU A 75 18.88 9.99 -12.44
C GLU A 75 19.57 8.85 -11.69
N SER A 76 19.58 8.91 -10.34
CA SER A 76 20.09 7.81 -9.51
C SER A 76 19.23 6.57 -9.66
N HIS A 77 17.91 6.74 -9.58
CA HIS A 77 16.95 5.65 -9.77
C HIS A 77 17.11 4.99 -11.14
N GLU A 78 17.16 5.78 -12.22
CA GLU A 78 17.32 5.28 -13.58
C GLU A 78 18.61 4.44 -13.75
N LYS A 79 19.71 4.88 -13.17
CA LYS A 79 20.97 4.12 -13.19
C LYS A 79 20.86 2.82 -12.39
N TRP A 80 20.12 2.83 -11.29
CA TRP A 80 19.96 1.67 -10.42
C TRP A 80 18.95 0.64 -10.94
N GLU A 81 17.98 1.02 -11.77
CA GLU A 81 17.03 0.09 -12.39
C GLU A 81 17.71 -1.08 -13.12
N SER A 82 18.86 -0.82 -13.76
CA SER A 82 19.67 -1.87 -14.40
C SER A 82 20.13 -2.93 -13.42
N ASP A 83 20.70 -2.52 -12.29
CA ASP A 83 21.20 -3.43 -11.26
C ASP A 83 20.06 -4.23 -10.62
N ILE A 84 18.91 -3.60 -10.40
CA ILE A 84 17.71 -4.28 -9.90
C ILE A 84 17.28 -5.35 -10.91
N GLY A 85 17.16 -5.00 -12.17
CA GLY A 85 16.78 -5.94 -13.24
C GLY A 85 17.73 -7.12 -13.35
N GLU A 86 19.05 -6.88 -13.30
CA GLU A 86 20.08 -7.91 -13.37
C GLU A 86 20.03 -8.85 -12.16
N THR A 87 19.95 -8.28 -10.94
CA THR A 87 20.06 -9.07 -9.70
C THR A 87 18.76 -9.75 -9.29
N GLN A 88 17.59 -9.17 -9.62
CA GLN A 88 16.27 -9.67 -9.22
C GLN A 88 15.51 -10.37 -10.36
N GLY A 89 16.04 -10.31 -11.58
CA GLY A 89 15.46 -10.97 -12.74
C GLY A 89 14.18 -10.34 -13.29
N THR A 90 13.84 -9.14 -12.83
CA THR A 90 12.67 -8.38 -13.30
C THR A 90 13.01 -6.90 -13.32
N PRO A 91 12.88 -6.21 -14.45
CA PRO A 91 13.09 -4.77 -14.52
C PRO A 91 12.04 -4.03 -13.69
N VAL A 92 12.40 -2.88 -13.15
CA VAL A 92 11.46 -2.00 -12.46
C VAL A 92 10.37 -1.57 -13.46
N ASN A 93 9.11 -1.69 -13.09
CA ASN A 93 7.96 -1.48 -13.97
C ASN A 93 6.89 -0.56 -13.33
N PHE A 94 7.32 0.27 -12.40
CA PHE A 94 6.51 1.28 -11.73
C PHE A 94 7.35 2.55 -11.54
N PRO A 95 6.72 3.75 -11.43
CA PRO A 95 7.45 4.99 -11.26
C PRO A 95 8.15 5.07 -9.90
N MET A 96 9.34 5.66 -9.87
CA MET A 96 10.07 6.01 -8.66
C MET A 96 10.25 7.53 -8.57
N ILE A 97 9.80 8.12 -7.47
CA ILE A 97 9.92 9.56 -7.20
C ILE A 97 11.34 9.84 -6.69
N GLY A 98 12.03 10.76 -7.37
CA GLY A 98 13.24 11.38 -6.82
C GLY A 98 12.85 12.60 -5.98
N ASP A 99 13.21 12.58 -4.69
CA ASP A 99 12.81 13.60 -3.71
C ASP A 99 14.03 14.21 -2.97
N PRO A 100 15.04 14.74 -3.70
CA PRO A 100 16.28 15.24 -3.09
C PRO A 100 16.07 16.45 -2.18
N ASP A 101 15.04 17.24 -2.40
CA ASP A 101 14.64 18.37 -1.55
C ASP A 101 13.73 17.96 -0.37
N ARG A 102 13.36 16.67 -0.30
CA ARG A 102 12.53 16.07 0.77
C ARG A 102 11.13 16.67 0.87
N THR A 103 10.61 17.22 -0.19
CA THR A 103 9.27 17.82 -0.21
C THR A 103 8.20 16.77 0.07
N VAL A 104 8.19 15.67 -0.67
CA VAL A 104 7.20 14.59 -0.50
C VAL A 104 7.49 13.78 0.76
N SER A 105 8.75 13.47 1.04
CA SER A 105 9.16 12.71 2.23
C SER A 105 8.71 13.39 3.52
N ASN A 106 8.87 14.72 3.61
CA ASN A 106 8.40 15.50 4.77
C ASN A 106 6.89 15.60 4.83
N LEU A 107 6.23 15.74 3.68
CA LEU A 107 4.76 15.82 3.58
C LEU A 107 4.10 14.57 4.15
N TYR A 108 4.69 13.39 3.92
CA TYR A 108 4.21 12.09 4.39
C TYR A 108 4.89 11.60 5.68
N ASP A 109 5.72 12.42 6.33
CA ASP A 109 6.43 12.06 7.56
C ASP A 109 7.26 10.76 7.41
N MET A 110 7.97 10.65 6.28
CA MET A 110 8.77 9.46 5.94
C MET A 110 10.20 9.54 6.46
N ILE A 111 10.63 10.68 7.00
CA ILE A 111 11.95 10.88 7.63
C ILE A 111 11.75 10.89 9.12
N HIS A 112 12.36 9.94 9.81
CA HIS A 112 12.29 9.79 11.26
C HIS A 112 13.63 10.16 11.89
N PRO A 113 13.82 11.38 12.43
CA PRO A 113 15.12 11.88 12.86
C PRO A 113 15.85 10.99 13.86
N ASN A 114 15.13 10.31 14.75
CA ASN A 114 15.71 9.39 15.73
C ASN A 114 16.16 8.05 15.12
N ALA A 115 15.70 7.71 13.90
CA ALA A 115 16.15 6.54 13.16
C ALA A 115 17.22 6.91 12.12
N ASN A 116 16.95 7.96 11.34
CA ASN A 116 17.85 8.60 10.38
C ASN A 116 17.29 9.96 9.98
N ASP A 117 18.08 11.01 10.02
CA ASP A 117 17.66 12.38 9.71
C ASP A 117 17.91 12.79 8.25
N THR A 118 18.56 11.92 7.47
CA THR A 118 18.95 12.21 6.08
C THR A 118 18.23 11.37 5.04
N MET A 119 17.69 10.22 5.42
CA MET A 119 17.03 9.26 4.53
C MET A 119 15.63 8.93 5.03
N THR A 120 14.77 8.48 4.11
CA THR A 120 13.46 7.94 4.49
C THR A 120 13.60 6.60 5.20
N VAL A 121 12.68 6.30 6.12
CA VAL A 121 12.43 4.94 6.61
C VAL A 121 11.62 4.15 5.57
N ARG A 122 11.33 2.88 5.83
CA ARG A 122 10.52 2.03 4.92
C ARG A 122 9.04 2.19 5.21
N SER A 123 8.46 3.31 4.79
CA SER A 123 7.02 3.57 4.93
C SER A 123 6.23 2.98 3.76
N VAL A 124 4.99 2.60 4.04
CA VAL A 124 3.96 2.24 3.05
C VAL A 124 2.68 2.99 3.40
N PHE A 125 2.09 3.64 2.43
CA PHE A 125 0.76 4.24 2.52
C PHE A 125 -0.13 3.60 1.45
N VAL A 126 -1.25 2.99 1.88
CA VAL A 126 -2.30 2.56 0.97
C VAL A 126 -3.36 3.66 0.92
N VAL A 127 -3.64 4.15 -0.26
CA VAL A 127 -4.61 5.22 -0.53
C VAL A 127 -5.77 4.66 -1.34
N GLY A 128 -6.99 4.91 -0.87
CA GLY A 128 -8.21 4.49 -1.58
C GLY A 128 -8.57 5.42 -2.76
N PRO A 129 -9.55 5.02 -3.60
CA PRO A 129 -10.05 5.86 -4.70
C PRO A 129 -10.62 7.22 -4.21
N ASP A 130 -11.09 7.27 -2.97
CA ASP A 130 -11.56 8.48 -2.28
C ASP A 130 -10.42 9.39 -1.81
N LYS A 131 -9.18 9.10 -2.21
CA LYS A 131 -7.95 9.80 -1.83
C LYS A 131 -7.64 9.75 -0.33
N LYS A 132 -8.29 8.87 0.43
CA LYS A 132 -8.02 8.72 1.86
C LYS A 132 -7.00 7.64 2.14
N VAL A 133 -6.16 7.90 3.12
CA VAL A 133 -5.21 6.91 3.65
C VAL A 133 -5.98 5.78 4.35
N LYS A 134 -5.78 4.56 3.93
CA LYS A 134 -6.46 3.35 4.42
C LYS A 134 -5.55 2.47 5.28
N LEU A 135 -4.24 2.55 5.07
CA LEU A 135 -3.23 1.79 5.79
C LEU A 135 -1.93 2.59 5.84
N THR A 136 -1.23 2.49 6.96
CA THR A 136 0.18 2.90 7.08
C THR A 136 0.98 1.79 7.72
N ILE A 137 2.15 1.48 7.16
CA ILE A 137 3.12 0.53 7.73
C ILE A 137 4.49 1.20 7.71
N THR A 138 5.25 1.07 8.78
CA THR A 138 6.60 1.61 8.86
C THR A 138 7.57 0.58 9.42
N TYR A 139 8.66 0.35 8.68
CA TYR A 139 9.73 -0.56 9.04
C TYR A 139 11.06 0.19 9.18
N PRO A 140 11.97 -0.26 10.05
CA PRO A 140 13.32 0.29 10.12
C PRO A 140 14.12 -0.06 8.86
N ALA A 141 15.19 0.69 8.60
CA ALA A 141 16.03 0.50 7.41
C ALA A 141 16.64 -0.92 7.29
N SER A 142 16.87 -1.59 8.41
CA SER A 142 17.46 -2.92 8.47
C SER A 142 16.53 -4.08 8.08
N THR A 143 15.22 -3.82 7.98
CA THR A 143 14.21 -4.87 7.84
C THR A 143 13.44 -4.71 6.55
N GLY A 144 13.60 -5.64 5.60
CA GLY A 144 12.80 -5.70 4.38
C GLY A 144 11.32 -6.00 4.68
N ARG A 145 10.42 -5.36 3.92
CA ARG A 145 8.99 -5.48 4.11
C ARG A 145 8.43 -6.78 3.52
N ASN A 146 7.31 -7.22 4.08
CA ASN A 146 6.50 -8.29 3.50
C ASN A 146 5.43 -7.67 2.58
N PHE A 147 5.66 -7.64 1.28
CA PHE A 147 4.72 -7.09 0.31
C PHE A 147 3.52 -8.01 0.03
N ASP A 148 3.59 -9.30 0.36
CA ASP A 148 2.43 -10.20 0.34
C ASP A 148 1.42 -9.79 1.41
N GLU A 149 1.89 -9.29 2.57
CA GLU A 149 1.01 -8.70 3.58
C GLU A 149 0.36 -7.40 3.06
N VAL A 150 1.06 -6.60 2.28
CA VAL A 150 0.47 -5.40 1.65
C VAL A 150 -0.67 -5.81 0.70
N LEU A 151 -0.47 -6.83 -0.14
CA LEU A 151 -1.51 -7.38 -1.01
C LEU A 151 -2.69 -7.94 -0.19
N ARG A 152 -2.40 -8.74 0.85
CA ARG A 152 -3.42 -9.30 1.74
C ARG A 152 -4.30 -8.22 2.38
N VAL A 153 -3.70 -7.15 2.85
CA VAL A 153 -4.45 -6.03 3.47
C VAL A 153 -5.24 -5.26 2.42
N ILE A 154 -4.73 -5.09 1.21
CA ILE A 154 -5.47 -4.48 0.10
C ILE A 154 -6.73 -5.31 -0.22
N ASP A 155 -6.62 -6.64 -0.31
CA ASP A 155 -7.78 -7.53 -0.50
C ASP A 155 -8.82 -7.31 0.60
N SER A 156 -8.38 -7.24 1.85
CA SER A 156 -9.25 -6.95 2.99
C SER A 156 -9.93 -5.58 2.90
N LEU A 157 -9.18 -4.53 2.55
CA LEU A 157 -9.69 -3.16 2.43
C LEU A 157 -10.70 -3.04 1.30
N GLN A 158 -10.44 -3.67 0.15
CA GLN A 158 -11.37 -3.67 -0.98
C GLN A 158 -12.65 -4.43 -0.67
N LEU A 159 -12.54 -5.59 0.00
CA LEU A 159 -13.69 -6.38 0.42
C LEU A 159 -14.58 -5.60 1.41
N THR A 160 -13.97 -5.01 2.44
CA THR A 160 -14.70 -4.26 3.48
C THR A 160 -15.24 -2.92 2.98
N ALA A 161 -14.68 -2.34 1.93
CA ALA A 161 -15.23 -1.17 1.25
C ALA A 161 -16.50 -1.52 0.44
N LYS A 162 -16.59 -2.75 -0.09
CA LYS A 162 -17.68 -3.22 -0.92
C LYS A 162 -18.83 -3.81 -0.10
N PHE A 163 -18.50 -4.49 0.99
CA PHE A 163 -19.47 -5.23 1.81
C PHE A 163 -19.43 -4.78 3.26
N LYS A 164 -20.54 -4.90 3.96
CA LYS A 164 -20.62 -4.59 5.42
C LYS A 164 -20.07 -5.72 6.27
N VAL A 165 -18.83 -6.12 6.01
CA VAL A 165 -18.11 -7.17 6.70
C VAL A 165 -16.80 -6.66 7.27
N ALA A 166 -16.19 -7.46 8.15
CA ALA A 166 -14.83 -7.27 8.66
C ALA A 166 -14.04 -8.57 8.43
N THR A 167 -12.74 -8.46 8.25
CA THR A 167 -11.85 -9.61 8.12
C THR A 167 -11.25 -9.99 9.48
N PRO A 168 -11.29 -11.26 9.90
CA PRO A 168 -10.67 -11.69 11.14
C PRO A 168 -9.14 -11.65 11.07
N ALA A 169 -8.49 -11.82 12.22
CA ALA A 169 -7.04 -11.93 12.29
C ALA A 169 -6.51 -13.01 11.34
N ASN A 170 -5.40 -12.70 10.64
CA ASN A 170 -4.76 -13.59 9.66
C ASN A 170 -5.66 -14.03 8.50
N TRP A 171 -6.74 -13.30 8.23
CA TRP A 171 -7.61 -13.58 7.10
C TRP A 171 -6.84 -13.48 5.78
N THR A 172 -7.14 -14.35 4.86
CA THR A 172 -6.70 -14.31 3.46
C THR A 172 -7.90 -14.44 2.54
N ASP A 173 -7.77 -13.95 1.31
CA ASP A 173 -8.85 -14.00 0.32
C ASP A 173 -9.44 -15.41 0.17
N GLY A 174 -10.76 -15.50 0.10
CA GLY A 174 -11.52 -16.75 0.04
C GLY A 174 -11.88 -17.38 1.40
N LYS A 175 -11.41 -16.84 2.52
CA LYS A 175 -11.76 -17.30 3.87
C LYS A 175 -12.99 -16.61 4.43
N ASP A 176 -13.60 -17.22 5.44
CA ASP A 176 -14.77 -16.67 6.13
C ASP A 176 -14.48 -15.27 6.68
N VAL A 177 -15.50 -14.43 6.69
CA VAL A 177 -15.49 -13.08 7.20
C VAL A 177 -16.46 -12.91 8.36
N ILE A 178 -16.40 -11.76 9.02
CA ILE A 178 -17.26 -11.41 10.16
C ILE A 178 -18.28 -10.36 9.67
N ILE A 179 -19.56 -10.53 10.01
CA ILE A 179 -20.56 -9.48 9.78
C ILE A 179 -20.17 -8.23 10.59
N GLY A 180 -20.21 -7.07 9.96
CA GLY A 180 -19.89 -5.82 10.62
C GLY A 180 -20.71 -5.62 11.91
N ALA A 181 -20.06 -5.16 12.98
CA ALA A 181 -20.67 -5.09 14.31
C ALA A 181 -21.94 -4.22 14.38
N ALA A 182 -22.04 -3.21 13.48
CA ALA A 182 -23.19 -2.31 13.40
C ALA A 182 -24.37 -2.90 12.62
N VAL A 183 -24.20 -4.03 11.94
CA VAL A 183 -25.26 -4.66 11.11
C VAL A 183 -26.19 -5.44 12.03
N THR A 184 -27.48 -5.10 12.05
CA THR A 184 -28.52 -5.86 12.79
C THR A 184 -28.82 -7.21 12.13
N ASP A 185 -29.47 -8.12 12.84
CA ASP A 185 -29.85 -9.43 12.27
C ASP A 185 -30.90 -9.28 11.15
N GLU A 186 -31.80 -8.29 11.24
CA GLU A 186 -32.76 -7.97 10.20
C GLU A 186 -32.05 -7.47 8.93
N GLU A 187 -31.10 -6.56 9.09
CA GLU A 187 -30.29 -6.06 7.98
C GLU A 187 -29.42 -7.17 7.39
N ALA A 188 -28.83 -8.01 8.23
CA ALA A 188 -28.02 -9.14 7.78
C ALA A 188 -28.80 -10.15 6.91
N LYS A 189 -30.09 -10.41 7.21
CA LYS A 189 -30.95 -11.27 6.38
C LYS A 189 -31.08 -10.75 4.94
N THR A 190 -31.11 -9.44 4.78
CA THR A 190 -31.19 -8.79 3.46
C THR A 190 -29.83 -8.79 2.75
N LEU A 191 -28.77 -8.46 3.48
CA LEU A 191 -27.41 -8.33 2.92
C LEU A 191 -26.78 -9.69 2.60
N PHE A 192 -27.08 -10.71 3.40
CA PHE A 192 -26.48 -12.04 3.33
C PHE A 192 -27.54 -13.16 3.29
N PRO A 193 -28.33 -13.26 2.20
CA PRO A 193 -29.43 -14.22 2.10
C PRO A 193 -28.98 -15.69 2.19
N GLY A 194 -27.68 -15.96 1.96
CA GLY A 194 -27.08 -17.28 2.16
C GLY A 194 -26.92 -17.69 3.62
N GLY A 195 -27.25 -16.78 4.54
CA GLY A 195 -27.17 -17.01 5.98
C GLY A 195 -25.74 -16.86 6.55
N TRP A 196 -25.63 -17.05 7.84
CA TRP A 196 -24.38 -16.94 8.59
C TRP A 196 -24.38 -17.89 9.81
N LYS A 197 -23.21 -18.07 10.39
CA LYS A 197 -23.05 -18.80 11.67
C LYS A 197 -22.90 -17.81 12.81
N THR A 198 -23.77 -17.90 13.81
CA THR A 198 -23.64 -17.15 15.05
C THR A 198 -22.83 -17.96 16.06
N ILE A 199 -21.62 -17.49 16.38
CA ILE A 199 -20.74 -18.06 17.41
C ILE A 199 -21.08 -17.42 18.75
N LYS A 200 -21.23 -16.11 18.75
CA LYS A 200 -21.71 -15.26 19.85
C LYS A 200 -22.58 -14.14 19.27
N PRO A 201 -23.41 -13.45 20.04
CA PRO A 201 -24.21 -12.33 19.53
C PRO A 201 -23.38 -11.26 18.81
N TYR A 202 -22.14 -11.05 19.24
CA TYR A 202 -21.19 -10.09 18.66
C TYR A 202 -20.22 -10.73 17.64
N LEU A 203 -20.27 -12.04 17.41
CA LEU A 203 -19.36 -12.78 16.52
C LEU A 203 -20.17 -13.68 15.58
N ARG A 204 -20.49 -13.13 14.43
CA ARG A 204 -21.25 -13.77 13.37
C ARG A 204 -20.37 -13.89 12.12
N THR A 205 -20.16 -15.12 11.64
CA THR A 205 -19.29 -15.43 10.51
C THR A 205 -20.07 -15.96 9.31
N LEU A 206 -19.59 -15.64 8.12
CA LEU A 206 -20.14 -16.14 6.87
C LEU A 206 -19.03 -16.36 5.85
N ALA A 207 -19.33 -17.16 4.81
CA ALA A 207 -18.46 -17.27 3.65
C ALA A 207 -18.25 -15.88 3.02
N GLN A 208 -17.04 -15.62 2.53
CA GLN A 208 -16.73 -14.36 1.86
C GLN A 208 -17.75 -14.05 0.76
N PRO A 209 -18.41 -12.87 0.78
CA PRO A 209 -19.29 -12.45 -0.30
C PRO A 209 -18.49 -12.16 -1.57
N LYS A 210 -19.10 -12.34 -2.74
CA LYS A 210 -18.47 -12.16 -4.06
C LYS A 210 -18.92 -10.89 -4.76
#